data_e93c8f07ea5dbf520722c69696a0ac56
#
_entry.id   e93c8f07ea5dbf520722c69696a0ac56
#
_cell.length_a   1.000
_cell.length_b   1.000
_cell.length_c   1.000
_cell.angle_alpha   90.00
_cell.angle_beta   90.00
_cell.angle_gamma   90.00
#
_symmetry.space_group_name_H-M   'P 1'
#
loop_
_entity.id
_entity.type
_entity.pdbx_description
1 polymer ?
#
loop_
_entity_poly.entity_id
_entity_poly.type
_entity_poly.pdbx_seq_one_letter_code
_entity_poly.pdbx_strand_id
1 'polypeptide(L)'
;MIITEIYNGQGFGNQLFAYATLRSIAEKNGYEWGIMRPDKFKGHDFMAVDMGKEVIGGSGPEGGPPTELPKGIENYYREYRHAESTDPLLQTDIRLTDKNLLMVSDNTKIDGNLQSEEYFIDSDFRNWFKVHQDKEHDDTNVDDMCIINFRGGDMIGNAGCWLPKSYYNNAIKRVQEQHPNMKFAIVTDDVEAANYVLPEFEAYHVSIDWDFVALKNARHVICGASTFACFPLWMNEHLETCIAPKYWFDHNRSQGWWSLGCSIYSYPTYYMDREGSLSTPEECKLEFEEYKKSSKIYGDDL
;
A
#
# COMPACT_ATOMS: atom_id res chain seq x y z
N MET A 1 22.46 -12.58 -7.25
CA MET A 1 21.10 -12.70 -6.65
C MET A 1 20.81 -11.46 -5.83
N ILE A 2 19.63 -10.85 -6.00
CA ILE A 2 19.17 -9.81 -5.07
C ILE A 2 18.15 -10.39 -4.09
N ILE A 3 18.09 -9.83 -2.88
CA ILE A 3 17.20 -10.33 -1.83
C ILE A 3 16.51 -9.19 -1.09
N THR A 4 15.37 -9.48 -0.46
CA THR A 4 14.76 -8.66 0.58
C THR A 4 14.29 -9.52 1.74
N GLU A 5 13.92 -8.89 2.84
CA GLU A 5 13.53 -9.57 4.08
C GLU A 5 12.04 -9.36 4.36
N ILE A 6 11.37 -10.45 4.76
CA ILE A 6 10.03 -10.42 5.33
C ILE A 6 10.14 -10.73 6.82
N TYR A 7 9.42 -9.99 7.69
CA TYR A 7 9.53 -10.12 9.13
C TYR A 7 8.19 -9.95 9.86
N ASN A 8 8.11 -10.41 11.10
CA ASN A 8 6.88 -10.48 11.87
C ASN A 8 6.19 -9.13 12.12
N GLY A 9 6.96 -8.08 12.39
CA GLY A 9 6.43 -6.72 12.65
C GLY A 9 5.88 -6.02 11.41
N GLN A 10 6.11 -6.60 10.22
CA GLN A 10 5.68 -6.02 8.97
C GLN A 10 4.21 -6.36 8.68
N GLY A 11 3.39 -5.35 8.33
CA GLY A 11 2.03 -5.56 7.87
C GLY A 11 1.98 -6.35 6.56
N PHE A 12 0.92 -7.11 6.31
CA PHE A 12 0.80 -7.96 5.12
C PHE A 12 0.96 -7.17 3.81
N GLY A 13 0.29 -6.01 3.69
CA GLY A 13 0.47 -5.16 2.50
C GLY A 13 1.92 -4.75 2.27
N ASN A 14 2.67 -4.43 3.34
CA ASN A 14 4.08 -4.07 3.23
C ASN A 14 4.95 -5.26 2.79
N GLN A 15 4.60 -6.50 3.19
CA GLN A 15 5.26 -7.71 2.69
C GLN A 15 5.07 -7.88 1.18
N LEU A 16 3.87 -7.62 0.68
CA LEU A 16 3.56 -7.67 -0.75
C LEU A 16 4.30 -6.59 -1.54
N PHE A 17 4.42 -5.37 -1.00
CA PHE A 17 5.23 -4.30 -1.61
C PHE A 17 6.71 -4.70 -1.70
N ALA A 18 7.29 -5.21 -0.62
CA ALA A 18 8.69 -5.67 -0.61
C ALA A 18 8.93 -6.79 -1.63
N TYR A 19 8.03 -7.76 -1.66
CA TYR A 19 8.06 -8.86 -2.63
C TYR A 19 7.99 -8.37 -4.07
N ALA A 20 6.96 -7.57 -4.40
CA ALA A 20 6.73 -7.09 -5.77
C ALA A 20 7.90 -6.23 -6.27
N THR A 21 8.43 -5.36 -5.43
CA THR A 21 9.58 -4.52 -5.76
C THR A 21 10.82 -5.37 -6.04
N LEU A 22 11.17 -6.29 -5.12
CA LEU A 22 12.32 -7.17 -5.32
C LEU A 22 12.24 -7.95 -6.64
N ARG A 23 11.11 -8.65 -6.83
CA ARG A 23 10.92 -9.52 -7.99
C ARG A 23 10.93 -8.73 -9.30
N SER A 24 10.28 -7.56 -9.34
CA SER A 24 10.29 -6.69 -10.51
C SER A 24 11.70 -6.23 -10.88
N ILE A 25 12.49 -5.78 -9.89
CA ILE A 25 13.88 -5.36 -10.11
C ILE A 25 14.72 -6.53 -10.62
N ALA A 26 14.57 -7.73 -10.02
CA ALA A 26 15.28 -8.92 -10.45
C ALA A 26 14.94 -9.30 -11.89
N GLU A 27 13.67 -9.39 -12.24
CA GLU A 27 13.23 -9.75 -13.59
C GLU A 27 13.71 -8.75 -14.65
N LYS A 28 13.62 -7.43 -14.36
CA LYS A 28 14.08 -6.35 -15.25
C LYS A 28 15.60 -6.42 -15.52
N ASN A 29 16.40 -6.81 -14.52
CA ASN A 29 17.85 -6.84 -14.62
C ASN A 29 18.42 -8.25 -14.92
N GLY A 30 17.58 -9.28 -15.01
CA GLY A 30 18.00 -10.65 -15.24
C GLY A 30 18.74 -11.27 -14.05
N TYR A 31 18.45 -10.84 -12.83
CA TYR A 31 19.04 -11.36 -11.61
C TYR A 31 18.24 -12.52 -11.04
N GLU A 32 18.90 -13.46 -10.38
CA GLU A 32 18.23 -14.35 -9.44
C GLU A 32 17.76 -13.54 -8.21
N TRP A 33 16.73 -14.01 -7.54
CA TRP A 33 16.19 -13.36 -6.37
C TRP A 33 15.71 -14.35 -5.31
N GLY A 34 15.55 -13.88 -4.08
CA GLY A 34 15.02 -14.69 -2.99
C GLY A 34 14.53 -13.86 -1.83
N ILE A 35 13.60 -14.43 -1.08
CA ILE A 35 13.04 -13.83 0.13
C ILE A 35 13.75 -14.40 1.35
N MET A 36 14.30 -13.52 2.16
CA MET A 36 14.85 -13.86 3.47
C MET A 36 13.70 -14.03 4.48
N ARG A 37 13.75 -15.11 5.26
CA ARG A 37 12.70 -15.50 6.23
C ARG A 37 11.30 -15.68 5.59
N PRO A 38 11.18 -16.51 4.54
CA PRO A 38 9.90 -16.71 3.86
C PRO A 38 8.82 -17.25 4.81
N ASP A 39 9.19 -17.94 5.89
CA ASP A 39 8.29 -18.45 6.95
C ASP A 39 7.49 -17.34 7.66
N LYS A 40 7.87 -16.08 7.52
CA LYS A 40 7.16 -14.90 8.08
C LYS A 40 6.11 -14.32 7.14
N PHE A 41 5.95 -14.88 5.95
CA PHE A 41 4.95 -14.40 5.01
C PHE A 41 3.53 -14.68 5.51
N LYS A 42 2.75 -13.65 5.69
CA LYS A 42 1.39 -13.73 6.27
C LYS A 42 0.33 -14.29 5.31
N GLY A 43 0.68 -14.47 4.04
CA GLY A 43 -0.21 -15.00 3.02
C GLY A 43 -0.13 -16.51 2.79
N HIS A 44 0.70 -17.25 3.54
CA HIS A 44 0.94 -18.68 3.31
C HIS A 44 -0.32 -19.55 3.27
N ASP A 45 -1.31 -19.23 4.11
CA ASP A 45 -2.51 -20.06 4.28
C ASP A 45 -3.53 -19.89 3.14
N PHE A 46 -3.37 -18.85 2.32
CA PHE A 46 -4.37 -18.55 1.29
C PHE A 46 -3.82 -18.14 -0.06
N MET A 47 -2.50 -18.00 -0.20
CA MET A 47 -1.89 -17.47 -1.41
C MET A 47 -0.69 -18.30 -1.84
N ALA A 48 -0.70 -18.74 -3.10
CA ALA A 48 0.46 -19.36 -3.72
C ALA A 48 1.41 -18.27 -4.24
N VAL A 49 2.60 -18.21 -3.66
CA VAL A 49 3.64 -17.24 -3.99
C VAL A 49 4.99 -17.95 -4.10
N ASP A 50 5.70 -17.71 -5.19
CA ASP A 50 7.08 -18.18 -5.36
C ASP A 50 8.01 -17.30 -4.48
N MET A 51 8.78 -17.90 -3.59
CA MET A 51 9.70 -17.17 -2.70
C MET A 51 11.12 -17.02 -3.28
N GLY A 52 11.32 -17.44 -4.53
CA GLY A 52 12.61 -17.37 -5.22
C GLY A 52 13.60 -18.41 -4.71
N LYS A 53 14.89 -18.10 -4.82
CA LYS A 53 15.99 -18.97 -4.35
C LYS A 53 16.09 -18.95 -2.83
N GLU A 54 16.51 -20.07 -2.28
CA GLU A 54 16.81 -20.16 -0.84
C GLU A 54 17.92 -19.18 -0.44
N VAL A 55 17.66 -18.40 0.61
CA VAL A 55 18.63 -17.46 1.19
C VAL A 55 19.27 -18.10 2.42
N ILE A 56 20.59 -18.33 2.37
CA ILE A 56 21.34 -19.04 3.42
C ILE A 56 22.13 -18.05 4.27
N GLY A 57 21.93 -18.11 5.59
CA GLY A 57 22.64 -17.26 6.56
C GLY A 57 22.11 -15.84 6.60
N GLY A 58 22.94 -14.97 7.13
CA GLY A 58 22.59 -13.57 7.41
C GLY A 58 22.05 -13.39 8.83
N SER A 59 22.40 -12.25 9.44
CA SER A 59 21.93 -11.86 10.77
C SER A 59 21.78 -10.35 10.85
N GLY A 60 21.00 -9.91 11.82
CA GLY A 60 20.75 -8.48 12.06
C GLY A 60 19.36 -8.25 12.64
N PRO A 61 19.05 -6.98 12.97
CA PRO A 61 17.70 -6.62 13.39
C PRO A 61 16.70 -6.81 12.25
N GLU A 62 15.49 -7.24 12.56
CA GLU A 62 14.41 -7.37 11.58
C GLU A 62 14.11 -6.01 10.92
N GLY A 63 14.07 -5.99 9.57
CA GLY A 63 13.78 -4.79 8.79
C GLY A 63 14.83 -3.69 8.90
N GLY A 64 16.07 -4.04 9.19
CA GLY A 64 17.18 -3.10 9.36
C GLY A 64 18.48 -3.53 8.70
N PRO A 65 19.55 -2.71 8.87
CA PRO A 65 20.87 -3.06 8.36
C PRO A 65 21.34 -4.40 8.93
N PRO A 66 21.83 -5.32 8.08
CA PRO A 66 22.33 -6.60 8.54
C PRO A 66 23.63 -6.41 9.34
N THR A 67 23.84 -7.23 10.37
CA THR A 67 25.14 -7.37 11.02
C THR A 67 26.04 -8.34 10.25
N GLU A 68 25.41 -9.29 9.53
CA GLU A 68 26.08 -10.22 8.65
C GLU A 68 25.20 -10.45 7.41
N LEU A 69 25.74 -10.26 6.22
CA LEU A 69 25.05 -10.50 4.97
C LEU A 69 24.94 -12.03 4.72
N PRO A 70 23.82 -12.48 4.10
CA PRO A 70 23.68 -13.86 3.64
C PRO A 70 24.79 -14.27 2.67
N LYS A 71 25.02 -15.59 2.57
CA LYS A 71 26.01 -16.14 1.65
C LYS A 71 25.73 -15.70 0.21
N GLY A 72 26.74 -15.12 -0.44
CA GLY A 72 26.66 -14.68 -1.84
C GLY A 72 26.02 -13.29 -2.02
N ILE A 73 25.69 -12.60 -0.92
CA ILE A 73 25.27 -11.20 -0.92
C ILE A 73 26.46 -10.35 -0.43
N GLU A 74 26.80 -9.34 -1.19
CA GLU A 74 28.00 -8.50 -0.97
C GLU A 74 27.63 -7.06 -0.60
N ASN A 75 26.43 -6.63 -1.00
CA ASN A 75 25.99 -5.26 -0.86
C ASN A 75 24.70 -5.15 -0.05
N TYR A 76 24.52 -4.00 0.59
CA TYR A 76 23.30 -3.62 1.25
C TYR A 76 22.84 -2.27 0.70
N TYR A 77 21.57 -2.20 0.29
CA TYR A 77 20.93 -0.97 -0.18
C TYR A 77 19.63 -0.74 0.57
N ARG A 78 19.53 0.40 1.21
CA ARG A 78 18.26 0.84 1.81
C ARG A 78 17.64 1.92 0.94
N GLU A 79 16.34 1.73 0.62
CA GLU A 79 15.54 2.73 -0.08
C GLU A 79 15.78 4.12 0.53
N TYR A 80 16.17 5.05 -0.32
CA TYR A 80 16.44 6.41 0.11
C TYR A 80 15.11 7.08 0.49
N ARG A 81 15.12 7.71 1.66
CA ARG A 81 14.03 8.57 2.12
C ARG A 81 14.58 9.98 2.10
N HIS A 82 13.88 10.89 1.43
CA HIS A 82 14.24 12.28 1.52
C HIS A 82 14.20 12.70 2.99
N ALA A 83 15.30 13.32 3.42
CA ALA A 83 15.55 13.58 4.81
C ALA A 83 14.51 14.48 5.44
N GLU A 84 14.37 14.28 6.72
CA GLU A 84 13.68 15.08 7.70
C GLU A 84 13.64 16.56 7.30
N SER A 85 12.44 17.04 7.01
CA SER A 85 12.22 18.48 7.00
C SER A 85 12.58 19.02 8.41
N THR A 86 13.33 20.10 8.49
CA THR A 86 13.52 20.85 9.71
C THR A 86 12.25 21.57 10.17
N ASP A 87 11.20 21.53 9.34
CA ASP A 87 9.89 22.07 9.67
C ASP A 87 9.11 21.08 10.56
N PRO A 88 8.71 21.49 11.78
CA PRO A 88 7.93 20.64 12.68
C PRO A 88 6.58 20.17 12.10
N LEU A 89 6.03 20.89 11.12
CA LEU A 89 4.80 20.51 10.41
C LEU A 89 5.04 19.39 9.39
N LEU A 90 6.30 19.19 8.99
CA LEU A 90 6.74 18.25 7.97
C LEU A 90 7.49 17.05 8.59
N GLN A 91 7.11 16.62 9.79
CA GLN A 91 7.78 15.55 10.54
C GLN A 91 7.64 14.15 9.91
N THR A 92 7.03 14.03 8.75
CA THR A 92 6.87 12.75 8.06
C THR A 92 7.92 12.58 6.97
N ASP A 93 8.39 11.36 6.82
CA ASP A 93 9.27 10.95 5.73
C ASP A 93 8.65 11.29 4.37
N ILE A 94 9.30 12.13 3.59
CA ILE A 94 8.93 12.33 2.19
C ILE A 94 9.30 11.06 1.43
N ARG A 95 8.31 10.38 0.88
CA ARG A 95 8.50 9.14 0.14
C ARG A 95 8.36 9.41 -1.34
N LEU A 96 9.49 9.50 -1.99
CA LEU A 96 9.58 9.49 -3.44
C LEU A 96 10.06 8.13 -3.90
N THR A 97 9.75 7.78 -5.14
CA THR A 97 10.34 6.61 -5.78
C THR A 97 11.85 6.78 -5.87
N ASP A 98 12.59 5.88 -5.24
CA ASP A 98 14.04 5.88 -5.30
C ASP A 98 14.52 5.25 -6.62
N LYS A 99 14.89 6.07 -7.57
CA LYS A 99 15.36 5.61 -8.88
C LYS A 99 16.66 4.81 -8.80
N ASN A 100 17.50 5.05 -7.79
CA ASN A 100 18.73 4.29 -7.60
C ASN A 100 18.45 2.85 -7.18
N LEU A 101 17.34 2.61 -6.46
CA LEU A 101 16.89 1.26 -6.12
C LEU A 101 16.66 0.40 -7.36
N LEU A 102 16.15 0.99 -8.46
CA LEU A 102 15.93 0.27 -9.73
C LEU A 102 17.23 -0.14 -10.43
N MET A 103 18.36 0.46 -10.05
CA MET A 103 19.69 0.27 -10.63
C MET A 103 20.66 -0.45 -9.70
N VAL A 104 20.17 -1.05 -8.61
CA VAL A 104 21.05 -1.80 -7.70
C VAL A 104 21.80 -2.91 -8.45
N SER A 105 23.04 -3.14 -8.06
CA SER A 105 23.84 -4.24 -8.60
C SER A 105 23.33 -5.58 -8.12
N ASP A 106 23.71 -6.66 -8.83
CA ASP A 106 23.54 -8.00 -8.32
C ASP A 106 24.24 -8.19 -6.96
N ASN A 107 23.93 -9.25 -6.26
CA ASN A 107 24.45 -9.58 -4.93
C ASN A 107 24.13 -8.51 -3.86
N THR A 108 22.93 -7.92 -3.93
CA THR A 108 22.48 -6.85 -3.02
C THR A 108 21.27 -7.30 -2.20
N LYS A 109 21.32 -7.06 -0.86
CA LYS A 109 20.12 -7.03 -0.01
C LYS A 109 19.49 -5.65 -0.10
N ILE A 110 18.21 -5.60 -0.50
CA ILE A 110 17.43 -4.36 -0.52
C ILE A 110 16.48 -4.31 0.66
N ASP A 111 16.38 -3.13 1.30
CA ASP A 111 15.45 -2.85 2.38
C ASP A 111 14.77 -1.49 2.16
N GLY A 112 13.61 -1.32 2.74
CA GLY A 112 12.85 -0.06 2.69
C GLY A 112 11.38 -0.29 3.00
N ASN A 113 10.58 0.75 2.85
CA ASN A 113 9.13 0.60 2.83
C ASN A 113 8.65 0.11 1.46
N LEU A 114 9.38 0.47 0.40
CA LEU A 114 9.18 0.01 -0.99
C LEU A 114 7.76 0.27 -1.51
N GLN A 115 7.08 1.27 -0.96
CA GLN A 115 5.66 1.55 -1.17
C GLN A 115 5.41 2.48 -2.37
N SER A 116 6.12 2.25 -3.49
CA SER A 116 5.85 2.93 -4.76
C SER A 116 5.42 1.92 -5.82
N GLU A 117 4.32 2.20 -6.51
CA GLU A 117 3.90 1.36 -7.65
C GLU A 117 4.90 1.42 -8.82
N GLU A 118 5.68 2.51 -8.95
CA GLU A 118 6.66 2.68 -10.02
C GLU A 118 7.76 1.61 -10.01
N TYR A 119 7.97 0.93 -8.87
CA TYR A 119 8.93 -0.17 -8.79
C TYR A 119 8.48 -1.41 -9.56
N PHE A 120 7.15 -1.64 -9.70
CA PHE A 120 6.63 -2.92 -10.22
C PHE A 120 5.41 -2.81 -11.14
N ILE A 121 4.80 -1.62 -11.28
CA ILE A 121 3.53 -1.50 -12.02
C ILE A 121 3.61 -1.99 -13.47
N ASP A 122 4.77 -1.86 -14.11
CA ASP A 122 5.03 -2.32 -15.48
C ASP A 122 5.36 -3.83 -15.58
N SER A 123 5.37 -4.54 -14.45
CA SER A 123 5.63 -5.97 -14.40
C SER A 123 4.33 -6.78 -14.38
N ASP A 124 4.45 -8.10 -14.47
CA ASP A 124 3.30 -9.02 -14.40
C ASP A 124 2.90 -9.35 -12.95
N PHE A 125 3.05 -8.39 -12.03
CA PHE A 125 2.91 -8.61 -10.60
C PHE A 125 1.55 -9.18 -10.17
N ARG A 126 0.47 -8.89 -10.91
CA ARG A 126 -0.87 -9.43 -10.61
C ARG A 126 -0.91 -10.94 -10.69
N ASN A 127 -0.11 -11.53 -11.58
CA ASN A 127 0.00 -12.98 -11.74
C ASN A 127 0.96 -13.66 -10.75
N TRP A 128 1.74 -12.89 -9.98
CA TRP A 128 2.62 -13.46 -8.96
C TRP A 128 1.90 -13.88 -7.70
N PHE A 129 0.71 -13.31 -7.46
CA PHE A 129 -0.10 -13.56 -6.27
C PHE A 129 -1.36 -14.32 -6.67
N LYS A 130 -1.42 -15.60 -6.33
CA LYS A 130 -2.58 -16.44 -6.67
C LYS A 130 -3.29 -16.88 -5.40
N VAL A 131 -4.47 -16.35 -5.18
CA VAL A 131 -5.34 -16.80 -4.09
C VAL A 131 -5.73 -18.27 -4.36
N HIS A 132 -5.72 -19.10 -3.31
CA HIS A 132 -6.16 -20.49 -3.41
C HIS A 132 -7.66 -20.54 -3.71
N GLN A 133 -8.07 -21.46 -4.59
CA GLN A 133 -9.46 -21.53 -5.06
C GLN A 133 -10.48 -21.74 -3.93
N ASP A 134 -10.11 -22.48 -2.89
CA ASP A 134 -10.95 -22.72 -1.71
C ASP A 134 -11.09 -21.51 -0.78
N LYS A 135 -10.35 -20.45 -1.05
CA LYS A 135 -10.39 -19.16 -0.34
C LYS A 135 -11.09 -18.06 -1.13
N GLU A 136 -11.33 -18.28 -2.42
CA GLU A 136 -12.09 -17.35 -3.25
C GLU A 136 -13.57 -17.35 -2.85
N HIS A 137 -14.16 -16.16 -2.80
CA HIS A 137 -15.60 -15.96 -2.58
C HIS A 137 -16.08 -14.70 -3.29
N ASP A 138 -17.37 -14.67 -3.66
CA ASP A 138 -17.98 -13.56 -4.41
C ASP A 138 -18.96 -12.73 -3.56
N ASP A 139 -18.91 -12.85 -2.24
CA ASP A 139 -19.87 -12.22 -1.32
C ASP A 139 -19.94 -10.69 -1.46
N THR A 140 -18.87 -10.07 -1.95
CA THR A 140 -18.76 -8.62 -2.14
C THR A 140 -18.87 -8.18 -3.61
N ASN A 141 -18.96 -9.13 -4.55
CA ASN A 141 -19.14 -8.83 -5.98
C ASN A 141 -20.64 -8.64 -6.31
N VAL A 142 -21.24 -7.63 -5.74
CA VAL A 142 -22.65 -7.28 -5.92
C VAL A 142 -22.80 -5.79 -6.27
N ASP A 143 -23.73 -5.49 -7.19
CA ASP A 143 -23.88 -4.15 -7.77
C ASP A 143 -24.35 -3.08 -6.77
N ASP A 144 -25.03 -3.48 -5.70
CA ASP A 144 -25.63 -2.58 -4.72
C ASP A 144 -24.87 -2.55 -3.37
N MET A 145 -23.60 -3.03 -3.35
CA MET A 145 -22.75 -3.06 -2.16
C MET A 145 -21.46 -2.28 -2.40
N CYS A 146 -21.15 -1.37 -1.48
CA CYS A 146 -19.88 -0.68 -1.39
C CYS A 146 -19.14 -1.10 -0.12
N ILE A 147 -17.91 -1.58 -0.26
CA ILE A 147 -17.06 -1.98 0.87
C ILE A 147 -16.25 -0.77 1.34
N ILE A 148 -16.35 -0.46 2.61
CA ILE A 148 -15.51 0.54 3.27
C ILE A 148 -14.32 -0.21 3.89
N ASN A 149 -13.12 -0.02 3.34
CA ASN A 149 -11.90 -0.47 3.98
C ASN A 149 -11.51 0.52 5.06
N PHE A 150 -11.80 0.19 6.32
CA PHE A 150 -11.47 1.01 7.46
C PHE A 150 -10.17 0.53 8.11
N ARG A 151 -9.23 1.44 8.37
CA ARG A 151 -7.99 1.14 9.07
C ARG A 151 -8.04 1.71 10.48
N GLY A 152 -8.09 0.81 11.48
CA GLY A 152 -8.02 1.10 12.90
C GLY A 152 -6.64 0.78 13.49
N GLY A 153 -6.59 -0.10 14.45
CA GLY A 153 -5.37 -0.67 15.04
C GLY A 153 -4.32 0.37 15.43
N ASP A 154 -3.16 0.29 14.84
CA ASP A 154 -2.01 1.17 15.08
C ASP A 154 -2.18 2.62 14.57
N MET A 155 -3.26 2.92 13.83
CA MET A 155 -3.56 4.27 13.36
C MET A 155 -4.32 5.10 14.41
N ILE A 156 -4.91 4.45 15.43
CA ILE A 156 -5.62 5.16 16.51
C ILE A 156 -4.65 6.11 17.22
N GLY A 157 -5.06 7.38 17.34
CA GLY A 157 -4.24 8.42 17.97
C GLY A 157 -3.18 9.05 17.09
N ASN A 158 -2.95 8.53 15.87
CA ASN A 158 -2.09 9.20 14.89
C ASN A 158 -2.92 10.22 14.08
N ALA A 159 -2.84 11.48 14.45
CA ALA A 159 -3.63 12.55 13.84
C ALA A 159 -3.42 12.73 12.32
N GLY A 160 -2.29 12.27 11.77
CA GLY A 160 -2.05 12.31 10.32
C GLY A 160 -2.76 11.19 9.56
N CYS A 161 -2.68 9.98 10.11
CA CYS A 161 -3.13 8.75 9.47
C CYS A 161 -4.60 8.40 9.76
N TRP A 162 -5.12 8.84 10.90
CA TRP A 162 -6.49 8.57 11.30
C TRP A 162 -7.47 9.38 10.46
N LEU A 163 -8.19 8.73 9.58
CA LEU A 163 -9.19 9.41 8.75
C LEU A 163 -10.42 9.81 9.58
N PRO A 164 -10.87 11.07 9.49
CA PRO A 164 -12.02 11.54 10.24
C PRO A 164 -13.33 10.99 9.66
N LYS A 165 -14.38 10.92 10.48
CA LYS A 165 -15.73 10.53 10.04
C LYS A 165 -16.20 11.33 8.81
N SER A 166 -15.80 12.61 8.70
CA SER A 166 -16.16 13.46 7.57
C SER A 166 -15.65 12.95 6.24
N TYR A 167 -14.45 12.33 6.19
CA TYR A 167 -13.94 11.70 4.98
C TYR A 167 -14.89 10.59 4.52
N TYR A 168 -15.23 9.66 5.40
CA TYR A 168 -16.13 8.54 5.07
C TYR A 168 -17.51 9.03 4.66
N ASN A 169 -18.09 9.99 5.39
CA ASN A 169 -19.39 10.56 5.07
C ASN A 169 -19.42 11.23 3.69
N ASN A 170 -18.36 11.97 3.35
CA ASN A 170 -18.24 12.60 2.03
C ASN A 170 -18.12 11.52 0.94
N ALA A 171 -17.30 10.50 1.13
CA ALA A 171 -17.14 9.41 0.17
C ALA A 171 -18.44 8.61 -0.02
N ILE A 172 -19.13 8.26 1.06
CA ILE A 172 -20.44 7.60 1.04
C ILE A 172 -21.45 8.43 0.23
N LYS A 173 -21.51 9.75 0.50
CA LYS A 173 -22.38 10.67 -0.24
C LYS A 173 -22.07 10.64 -1.74
N ARG A 174 -20.79 10.66 -2.14
CA ARG A 174 -20.39 10.60 -3.55
C ARG A 174 -20.82 9.30 -4.23
N VAL A 175 -20.69 8.17 -3.54
CA VAL A 175 -21.16 6.88 -4.04
C VAL A 175 -22.70 6.90 -4.18
N GLN A 176 -23.42 7.41 -3.19
CA GLN A 176 -24.90 7.48 -3.21
C GLN A 176 -25.45 8.45 -4.27
N GLU A 177 -24.71 9.50 -4.62
CA GLU A 177 -25.10 10.41 -5.72
C GLU A 177 -25.16 9.66 -7.08
N GLN A 178 -24.33 8.65 -7.28
CA GLN A 178 -24.31 7.81 -8.48
C GLN A 178 -25.18 6.56 -8.33
N HIS A 179 -25.26 6.01 -7.13
CA HIS A 179 -25.94 4.76 -6.80
C HIS A 179 -26.87 4.96 -5.57
N PRO A 180 -28.08 5.53 -5.73
CA PRO A 180 -28.93 5.93 -4.60
C PRO A 180 -29.32 4.80 -3.63
N ASN A 181 -29.31 3.55 -4.08
CA ASN A 181 -29.70 2.38 -3.28
C ASN A 181 -28.47 1.60 -2.74
N MET A 182 -27.27 2.17 -2.85
CA MET A 182 -26.05 1.50 -2.40
C MET A 182 -26.10 1.19 -0.91
N LYS A 183 -25.80 -0.06 -0.58
CA LYS A 183 -25.55 -0.54 0.79
C LYS A 183 -24.09 -0.42 1.10
N PHE A 184 -23.76 -0.35 2.39
CA PHE A 184 -22.38 -0.24 2.84
C PHE A 184 -22.08 -1.27 3.92
N ALA A 185 -20.90 -1.89 3.84
CA ALA A 185 -20.35 -2.76 4.87
C ALA A 185 -18.88 -2.39 5.08
N ILE A 186 -18.37 -2.59 6.30
CA ILE A 186 -17.00 -2.24 6.65
C ILE A 186 -16.16 -3.49 6.76
N VAL A 187 -15.03 -3.53 6.05
CA VAL A 187 -13.95 -4.50 6.24
C VAL A 187 -12.80 -3.78 6.93
N THR A 188 -12.38 -4.28 8.09
CA THR A 188 -11.46 -3.57 8.98
C THR A 188 -10.53 -4.53 9.73
N ASP A 189 -9.41 -4.02 10.24
CA ASP A 189 -8.55 -4.69 11.21
C ASP A 189 -8.96 -4.39 12.67
N ASP A 190 -9.97 -3.53 12.88
CA ASP A 190 -10.42 -3.08 14.19
C ASP A 190 -11.91 -2.77 14.18
N VAL A 191 -12.72 -3.76 14.51
CA VAL A 191 -14.18 -3.67 14.50
C VAL A 191 -14.71 -2.68 15.55
N GLU A 192 -14.05 -2.58 16.70
CA GLU A 192 -14.45 -1.63 17.76
C GLU A 192 -14.28 -0.19 17.30
N ALA A 193 -13.12 0.13 16.75
CA ALA A 193 -12.84 1.45 16.20
C ALA A 193 -13.75 1.81 15.02
N ALA A 194 -14.02 0.86 14.12
CA ALA A 194 -14.94 1.05 13.01
C ALA A 194 -16.35 1.36 13.49
N ASN A 195 -16.87 0.60 14.44
CA ASN A 195 -18.19 0.83 15.05
C ASN A 195 -18.28 2.16 15.82
N TYR A 196 -17.16 2.62 16.40
CA TYR A 196 -17.11 3.93 17.05
C TYR A 196 -17.24 5.09 16.04
N VAL A 197 -16.55 4.98 14.91
CA VAL A 197 -16.54 6.04 13.88
C VAL A 197 -17.78 6.00 12.99
N LEU A 198 -18.22 4.81 12.59
CA LEU A 198 -19.30 4.57 11.62
C LEU A 198 -20.33 3.57 12.17
N PRO A 199 -21.01 3.89 13.31
CA PRO A 199 -21.92 2.98 13.99
C PRO A 199 -23.16 2.59 13.17
N GLU A 200 -23.41 3.29 12.07
CA GLU A 200 -24.52 3.05 11.14
C GLU A 200 -24.32 1.89 10.19
N PHE A 201 -23.09 1.33 10.10
CA PHE A 201 -22.77 0.23 9.21
C PHE A 201 -22.19 -0.96 9.96
N GLU A 202 -22.46 -2.17 9.46
CA GLU A 202 -21.89 -3.40 10.00
C GLU A 202 -20.40 -3.48 9.66
N ALA A 203 -19.57 -3.76 10.67
CA ALA A 203 -18.13 -3.91 10.55
C ALA A 203 -17.69 -5.35 10.76
N TYR A 204 -16.83 -5.86 9.88
CA TYR A 204 -16.35 -7.22 9.85
C TYR A 204 -14.83 -7.28 9.85
N HIS A 205 -14.30 -8.23 10.61
CA HIS A 205 -12.96 -8.77 10.48
C HIS A 205 -13.08 -10.28 10.66
N VAL A 206 -13.00 -11.01 9.56
CA VAL A 206 -13.13 -12.47 9.58
C VAL A 206 -11.75 -13.10 9.70
N SER A 207 -10.89 -12.79 8.73
CA SER A 207 -9.50 -13.25 8.66
C SER A 207 -8.77 -12.46 7.56
N ILE A 208 -7.44 -12.51 7.54
CA ILE A 208 -6.64 -11.81 6.53
C ILE A 208 -7.03 -12.24 5.10
N ASP A 209 -7.25 -13.54 4.89
CA ASP A 209 -7.65 -14.10 3.60
C ASP A 209 -9.04 -13.61 3.17
N TRP A 210 -10.02 -13.69 4.05
CA TRP A 210 -11.37 -13.23 3.74
C TRP A 210 -11.40 -11.73 3.44
N ASP A 211 -10.78 -10.91 4.28
CA ASP A 211 -10.72 -9.45 4.11
C ASP A 211 -10.02 -9.06 2.79
N PHE A 212 -8.96 -9.81 2.41
CA PHE A 212 -8.24 -9.61 1.16
C PHE A 212 -9.13 -9.93 -0.06
N VAL A 213 -9.79 -11.08 -0.04
CA VAL A 213 -10.67 -11.52 -1.13
C VAL A 213 -11.91 -10.64 -1.23
N ALA A 214 -12.46 -10.18 -0.10
CA ALA A 214 -13.56 -9.24 -0.07
C ALA A 214 -13.24 -7.94 -0.83
N LEU A 215 -12.03 -7.39 -0.66
CA LEU A 215 -11.58 -6.21 -1.42
C LEU A 215 -11.26 -6.54 -2.88
N LYS A 216 -10.68 -7.72 -3.13
CA LYS A 216 -10.32 -8.17 -4.48
C LYS A 216 -11.54 -8.32 -5.39
N ASN A 217 -12.69 -8.67 -4.84
CA ASN A 217 -13.90 -8.95 -5.61
C ASN A 217 -14.96 -7.84 -5.52
N ALA A 218 -14.77 -6.82 -4.67
CA ALA A 218 -15.74 -5.72 -4.51
C ALA A 218 -15.83 -4.84 -5.77
N ARG A 219 -17.05 -4.45 -6.16
CA ARG A 219 -17.27 -3.53 -7.29
C ARG A 219 -17.09 -2.06 -6.90
N HIS A 220 -17.45 -1.72 -5.68
CA HIS A 220 -17.34 -0.35 -5.15
C HIS A 220 -16.61 -0.36 -3.83
N VAL A 221 -15.60 0.49 -3.68
CA VAL A 221 -14.75 0.54 -2.48
C VAL A 221 -14.51 1.99 -2.04
N ILE A 222 -14.61 2.24 -0.75
CA ILE A 222 -14.07 3.44 -0.09
C ILE A 222 -12.86 3.01 0.72
N CYS A 223 -11.68 3.48 0.35
CA CYS A 223 -10.42 3.08 0.98
C CYS A 223 -10.09 3.94 2.20
N GLY A 224 -9.59 3.29 3.25
CA GLY A 224 -8.72 3.93 4.23
C GLY A 224 -7.29 4.08 3.71
N ALA A 225 -6.45 4.79 4.47
CA ALA A 225 -5.01 4.88 4.19
C ALA A 225 -4.31 3.58 4.64
N SER A 226 -4.41 2.52 3.84
CA SER A 226 -3.93 1.19 4.19
C SER A 226 -3.21 0.49 3.04
N THR A 227 -1.95 0.10 3.26
CA THR A 227 -1.20 -0.72 2.28
C THR A 227 -1.81 -2.11 2.08
N PHE A 228 -2.60 -2.60 3.05
CA PHE A 228 -3.34 -3.87 2.91
C PHE A 228 -4.30 -3.84 1.72
N ALA A 229 -4.98 -2.71 1.50
CA ALA A 229 -5.96 -2.58 0.42
C ALA A 229 -5.33 -2.51 -0.98
N CYS A 230 -4.06 -2.14 -1.10
CA CYS A 230 -3.45 -1.86 -2.40
C CYS A 230 -3.45 -3.09 -3.33
N PHE A 231 -2.92 -4.22 -2.86
CA PHE A 231 -2.77 -5.40 -3.73
C PHE A 231 -4.11 -6.03 -4.13
N PRO A 232 -5.07 -6.28 -3.22
CA PRO A 232 -6.36 -6.80 -3.64
C PRO A 232 -7.05 -5.88 -4.64
N LEU A 233 -6.93 -4.55 -4.52
CA LEU A 233 -7.55 -3.61 -5.45
C LEU A 233 -6.81 -3.52 -6.79
N TRP A 234 -5.49 -3.66 -6.86
CA TRP A 234 -4.79 -3.82 -8.13
C TRP A 234 -5.12 -5.14 -8.84
N MET A 235 -5.45 -6.19 -8.09
CA MET A 235 -5.84 -7.50 -8.61
C MET A 235 -7.34 -7.60 -8.90
N ASN A 236 -8.12 -6.59 -8.55
CA ASN A 236 -9.57 -6.59 -8.70
C ASN A 236 -9.96 -6.33 -10.16
N GLU A 237 -10.59 -7.32 -10.78
CA GLU A 237 -11.10 -7.26 -12.17
C GLU A 237 -12.53 -6.73 -12.26
N HIS A 238 -13.19 -6.50 -11.12
CA HIS A 238 -14.60 -6.08 -11.01
C HIS A 238 -14.76 -4.62 -10.55
N LEU A 239 -13.65 -3.95 -10.20
CA LEU A 239 -13.65 -2.64 -9.56
C LEU A 239 -14.20 -1.55 -10.49
N GLU A 240 -15.33 -0.96 -10.13
CA GLU A 240 -15.98 0.12 -10.87
C GLU A 240 -15.73 1.49 -10.22
N THR A 241 -15.79 1.54 -8.89
CA THR A 241 -15.55 2.78 -8.14
C THR A 241 -14.64 2.51 -6.96
N CYS A 242 -13.57 3.27 -6.86
CA CYS A 242 -12.69 3.24 -5.70
C CYS A 242 -12.32 4.67 -5.30
N ILE A 243 -12.75 5.11 -4.12
CA ILE A 243 -12.40 6.41 -3.56
C ILE A 243 -11.34 6.22 -2.48
N ALA A 244 -10.17 6.86 -2.65
CA ALA A 244 -9.07 6.83 -1.69
C ALA A 244 -8.80 8.23 -1.10
N PRO A 245 -8.19 8.34 0.10
CA PRO A 245 -7.86 9.63 0.66
C PRO A 245 -6.72 10.29 -0.12
N LYS A 246 -6.95 11.52 -0.59
CA LYS A 246 -5.90 12.36 -1.17
C LYS A 246 -4.86 12.64 -0.08
N TYR A 247 -3.59 12.62 -0.43
CA TYR A 247 -2.47 12.73 0.50
C TYR A 247 -2.26 11.54 1.44
N TRP A 248 -2.94 10.42 1.21
CA TRP A 248 -2.75 9.12 1.87
C TRP A 248 -2.63 9.24 3.41
N PHE A 249 -1.52 8.84 4.01
CA PHE A 249 -1.29 8.89 5.46
C PHE A 249 -1.26 10.30 6.07
N ASP A 250 -1.10 11.32 5.26
CA ASP A 250 -1.12 12.73 5.70
C ASP A 250 -2.38 13.49 5.26
N HIS A 251 -3.44 12.76 4.96
CA HIS A 251 -4.71 13.34 4.52
C HIS A 251 -5.17 14.51 5.41
N ASN A 252 -5.01 14.39 6.73
CA ASN A 252 -5.46 15.41 7.68
C ASN A 252 -4.51 16.60 7.83
N ARG A 253 -3.22 16.46 7.51
CA ARG A 253 -2.17 17.43 7.83
C ARG A 253 -1.50 18.04 6.62
N SER A 254 -1.45 17.33 5.51
CA SER A 254 -0.74 17.77 4.32
C SER A 254 -1.28 19.11 3.81
N GLN A 255 -0.36 20.00 3.42
CA GLN A 255 -0.66 21.22 2.69
C GLN A 255 -0.42 21.06 1.18
N GLY A 256 -0.18 19.84 0.72
CA GLY A 256 0.11 19.45 -0.66
C GLY A 256 0.68 18.03 -0.72
N TRP A 257 1.28 17.67 -1.84
CA TRP A 257 1.83 16.33 -2.08
C TRP A 257 3.23 16.08 -1.51
N TRP A 258 3.73 16.98 -0.67
CA TRP A 258 5.13 16.97 -0.21
C TRP A 258 5.55 15.70 0.53
N SER A 259 4.64 15.03 1.22
CA SER A 259 4.99 13.89 2.07
C SER A 259 4.73 12.52 1.44
N LEU A 260 3.97 12.43 0.34
CA LEU A 260 3.41 11.16 -0.10
C LEU A 260 3.31 10.99 -1.61
N GLY A 261 4.18 11.63 -2.38
CA GLY A 261 4.14 11.56 -3.83
C GLY A 261 4.16 10.15 -4.42
N CYS A 262 4.85 9.20 -3.78
CA CYS A 262 4.87 7.82 -4.22
C CYS A 262 3.63 7.00 -3.80
N SER A 263 2.72 7.58 -3.03
CA SER A 263 1.45 6.95 -2.64
C SER A 263 0.27 7.39 -3.50
N ILE A 264 0.51 7.88 -4.69
CA ILE A 264 -0.50 8.09 -5.72
C ILE A 264 -0.53 6.84 -6.58
N TYR A 265 -1.43 5.92 -6.23
CA TYR A 265 -1.57 4.64 -6.92
C TYR A 265 -2.57 4.72 -8.07
N SER A 266 -2.48 3.77 -9.00
CA SER A 266 -3.31 3.71 -10.21
C SER A 266 -4.64 2.99 -10.01
N TYR A 267 -4.86 2.25 -8.92
CA TYR A 267 -6.10 1.50 -8.70
C TYR A 267 -7.31 2.36 -8.27
N PRO A 268 -7.17 3.46 -7.49
CA PRO A 268 -8.34 4.29 -7.17
C PRO A 268 -8.92 4.94 -8.42
N THR A 269 -10.25 4.98 -8.52
CA THR A 269 -10.93 5.77 -9.53
C THR A 269 -10.80 7.26 -9.22
N TYR A 270 -10.86 7.59 -7.92
CA TYR A 270 -10.76 8.96 -7.43
C TYR A 270 -9.98 9.03 -6.12
N TYR A 271 -9.30 10.15 -5.95
CA TYR A 271 -8.78 10.62 -4.68
C TYR A 271 -9.67 11.74 -4.13
N MET A 272 -10.05 11.65 -2.87
CA MET A 272 -10.87 12.63 -2.19
C MET A 272 -10.03 13.50 -1.26
N ASP A 273 -10.14 14.82 -1.40
CA ASP A 273 -9.54 15.80 -0.47
C ASP A 273 -10.36 15.94 0.81
N ARG A 274 -9.90 16.81 1.72
CA ARG A 274 -10.57 17.06 3.01
C ARG A 274 -11.91 17.75 2.87
N GLU A 275 -12.10 18.50 1.79
CA GLU A 275 -13.30 19.24 1.45
C GLU A 275 -14.34 18.36 0.71
N GLY A 276 -13.97 17.13 0.37
CA GLY A 276 -14.82 16.16 -0.34
C GLY A 276 -14.83 16.33 -1.86
N SER A 277 -13.83 17.06 -2.41
CA SER A 277 -13.61 17.14 -3.87
C SER A 277 -12.89 15.89 -4.36
N LEU A 278 -13.22 15.46 -5.57
CA LEU A 278 -12.61 14.28 -6.21
C LEU A 278 -11.61 14.70 -7.28
N SER A 279 -10.49 13.98 -7.35
CA SER A 279 -9.49 14.09 -8.42
C SER A 279 -9.12 12.68 -8.87
N THR A 280 -8.85 12.50 -10.17
CA THR A 280 -8.32 11.23 -10.69
C THR A 280 -6.86 11.04 -10.26
N PRO A 281 -6.31 9.81 -10.32
CA PRO A 281 -4.87 9.58 -10.09
C PRO A 281 -3.98 10.41 -11.01
N GLU A 282 -4.37 10.59 -12.28
CA GLU A 282 -3.64 11.37 -13.26
C GLU A 282 -3.62 12.86 -12.89
N GLU A 283 -4.77 13.42 -12.47
CA GLU A 283 -4.84 14.80 -11.97
C GLU A 283 -3.97 14.97 -10.72
N CYS A 284 -3.98 14.01 -9.80
CA CYS A 284 -3.13 14.02 -8.63
C CYS A 284 -1.62 13.97 -8.98
N LYS A 285 -1.24 13.15 -9.96
CA LYS A 285 0.15 13.08 -10.46
C LYS A 285 0.58 14.40 -11.09
N LEU A 286 -0.26 15.03 -11.89
CA LEU A 286 0.02 16.35 -12.47
C LEU A 286 0.16 17.44 -11.40
N GLU A 287 -0.74 17.46 -10.43
CA GLU A 287 -0.69 18.37 -9.29
C GLU A 287 0.61 18.19 -8.49
N PHE A 288 1.03 16.95 -8.29
CA PHE A 288 2.29 16.64 -7.61
C PHE A 288 3.51 17.11 -8.40
N GLU A 289 3.55 16.93 -9.72
CA GLU A 289 4.64 17.44 -10.55
C GLU A 289 4.73 18.98 -10.53
N GLU A 290 3.59 19.67 -10.55
CA GLU A 290 3.58 21.12 -10.38
C GLU A 290 4.04 21.55 -8.98
N TYR A 291 3.61 20.83 -7.96
CA TYR A 291 4.06 21.07 -6.59
C TYR A 291 5.58 20.93 -6.45
N LYS A 292 6.18 19.88 -7.02
CA LYS A 292 7.64 19.68 -7.02
C LYS A 292 8.40 20.88 -7.59
N LYS A 293 7.94 21.47 -8.69
CA LYS A 293 8.57 22.62 -9.33
C LYS A 293 8.59 23.89 -8.46
N SER A 294 7.60 24.04 -7.60
CA SER A 294 7.43 25.22 -6.74
C SER A 294 7.94 25.00 -5.31
N SER A 295 8.15 23.77 -4.92
CA SER A 295 8.48 23.41 -3.54
C SER A 295 9.98 23.42 -3.29
N LYS A 296 10.38 24.15 -2.24
CA LYS A 296 11.77 24.12 -1.74
C LYS A 296 12.17 22.78 -1.09
N ILE A 297 11.19 21.91 -0.79
CA ILE A 297 11.42 20.62 -0.16
C ILE A 297 12.06 19.64 -1.13
N TYR A 298 11.66 19.72 -2.40
CA TYR A 298 12.16 18.82 -3.43
C TYR A 298 13.46 19.26 -4.08
N GLY A 299 13.99 20.47 -3.75
CA GLY A 299 15.33 20.95 -4.13
C GLY A 299 15.73 20.73 -5.59
N ASP A 300 16.99 21.07 -5.89
CA ASP A 300 17.58 20.90 -7.23
C ASP A 300 18.03 19.45 -7.54
N ASP A 301 17.78 18.50 -6.61
CA ASP A 301 18.25 17.10 -6.69
C ASP A 301 17.20 16.11 -7.23
N LEU A 302 16.15 16.63 -7.88
CA LEU A 302 15.09 15.79 -8.50
C LEU A 302 15.13 15.81 -10.00
#